data_7c8d9386f8f881a1e1ea9b752411e263
#
_entry.id   7c8d9386f8f881a1e1ea9b752411e263
#
_cell.length_a   1.000
_cell.length_b   1.000
_cell.length_c   1.000
_cell.angle_alpha   90.00
_cell.angle_beta   90.00
_cell.angle_gamma   90.00
#
_symmetry.space_group_name_H-M   'P 1'
#
loop_
_entity.id
_entity.type
_entity.pdbx_description
1 polymer ?
#
loop_
_entity_poly.entity_id
_entity_poly.type
_entity_poly.pdbx_seq_one_letter_code
_entity_poly.pdbx_strand_id
1 'polypeptide(L)'
;MKVMLSTGSSRKVYHLSGCPYERRIRPAHREEVNRSDAVHMGYRACRYCSTMRAYHRIQGWYLDSLARKHGAEFRLVKETDTLYMRTDAGFWKIFNHGEMKYTLYHLNHFDPQRPTERMIHGAFHRQSDLNPSASPNQILRYIIKHDEAKKIIADDYRKLPQKSRREKKYYEIAKRRDRRQKGRRLNMLLDSLSRGETPESKWVSIC
;
A
#
# COMPACT_ATOMS: atom_id res chain seq x y z
N MET A 1 9.92 4.31 26.87
CA MET A 1 8.48 4.25 26.56
C MET A 1 7.93 2.97 27.14
N LYS A 2 6.92 3.08 28.00
CA LYS A 2 6.26 1.94 28.63
C LYS A 2 5.26 1.28 27.69
N VAL A 3 5.10 -0.03 27.83
CA VAL A 3 4.18 -0.87 27.06
C VAL A 3 3.52 -1.90 27.98
N MET A 4 2.32 -2.34 27.60
CA MET A 4 1.56 -3.35 28.33
C MET A 4 1.74 -4.73 27.69
N LEU A 5 2.20 -5.71 28.44
CA LEU A 5 2.29 -7.10 28.02
C LEU A 5 0.99 -7.84 28.32
N SER A 6 0.70 -8.87 27.53
CA SER A 6 -0.29 -9.89 27.81
C SER A 6 0.42 -11.20 28.16
N THR A 7 0.66 -11.45 29.46
CA THR A 7 1.40 -12.61 29.93
C THR A 7 0.60 -13.91 29.88
N GLY A 8 -0.74 -13.83 29.84
CA GLY A 8 -1.63 -14.99 29.72
C GLY A 8 -1.86 -15.49 28.29
N SER A 9 -1.19 -14.92 27.29
CA SER A 9 -1.34 -15.31 25.90
C SER A 9 -0.11 -16.06 25.39
N SER A 10 -0.34 -17.14 24.64
CA SER A 10 0.73 -17.85 23.91
C SER A 10 1.41 -16.96 22.86
N ARG A 11 0.72 -15.90 22.42
CA ARG A 11 1.29 -14.89 21.51
C ARG A 11 2.01 -13.82 22.32
N LYS A 12 3.32 -13.77 22.21
CA LYS A 12 4.15 -12.72 22.84
C LYS A 12 3.92 -11.37 22.13
N VAL A 13 2.90 -10.63 22.57
CA VAL A 13 2.58 -9.30 22.03
C VAL A 13 2.52 -8.26 23.14
N TYR A 14 3.02 -7.06 22.83
CA TYR A 14 2.83 -5.89 23.68
C TYR A 14 1.88 -4.87 23.05
N HIS A 15 1.29 -4.04 23.89
CA HIS A 15 0.36 -3.00 23.51
C HIS A 15 0.90 -1.63 23.96
N LEU A 16 0.70 -0.62 23.09
CA LEU A 16 0.95 0.77 23.46
C LEU A 16 -0.24 1.31 24.25
N SER A 17 0.02 2.33 25.07
CA SER A 17 -1.05 3.04 25.79
C SER A 17 -2.14 3.52 24.82
N GLY A 18 -3.39 3.28 25.20
CA GLY A 18 -4.56 3.60 24.37
C GLY A 18 -4.90 2.59 23.29
N CYS A 19 -4.18 1.48 23.24
CA CYS A 19 -4.53 0.37 22.34
C CYS A 19 -5.88 -0.25 22.74
N PRO A 20 -6.85 -0.42 21.81
CA PRO A 20 -8.14 -1.01 22.14
C PRO A 20 -8.05 -2.44 22.66
N TYR A 21 -6.99 -3.17 22.27
CA TYR A 21 -6.74 -4.54 22.75
C TYR A 21 -6.11 -4.59 24.13
N GLU A 22 -5.47 -3.52 24.62
CA GLU A 22 -4.96 -3.42 25.97
C GLU A 22 -6.06 -3.62 27.00
N ARG A 23 -7.23 -3.01 26.77
CA ARG A 23 -8.40 -3.09 27.68
C ARG A 23 -8.98 -4.50 27.79
N ARG A 24 -8.69 -5.38 26.82
CA ARG A 24 -9.15 -6.77 26.80
C ARG A 24 -8.26 -7.73 27.58
N ILE A 25 -7.07 -7.28 28.01
CA ILE A 25 -6.18 -8.10 28.83
C ILE A 25 -6.77 -8.18 30.24
N ARG A 26 -6.96 -9.40 30.75
CA ARG A 26 -7.41 -9.60 32.13
C ARG A 26 -6.40 -8.96 33.11
N PRO A 27 -6.82 -8.30 34.20
CA PRO A 27 -5.92 -7.63 35.14
C PRO A 27 -4.77 -8.51 35.62
N ALA A 28 -5.04 -9.78 35.93
CA ALA A 28 -4.03 -10.76 36.39
C ALA A 28 -2.94 -11.08 35.36
N HIS A 29 -3.13 -10.71 34.10
CA HIS A 29 -2.20 -10.98 32.99
C HIS A 29 -1.62 -9.68 32.38
N ARG A 30 -1.76 -8.56 33.10
CA ARG A 30 -1.19 -7.27 32.69
C ARG A 30 0.14 -7.04 33.37
N GLU A 31 1.14 -6.75 32.59
CA GLU A 31 2.46 -6.36 33.07
C GLU A 31 2.94 -5.13 32.30
N GLU A 32 3.28 -4.06 33.03
CA GLU A 32 3.83 -2.85 32.42
C GLU A 32 5.35 -2.90 32.47
N VAL A 33 5.99 -2.87 31.31
CA VAL A 33 7.45 -2.89 31.19
C VAL A 33 7.96 -1.82 30.22
N ASN A 34 9.27 -1.58 30.22
CA ASN A 34 9.86 -0.78 29.17
C ASN A 34 9.79 -1.53 27.84
N ARG A 35 9.59 -0.81 26.76
CA ARG A 35 9.53 -1.41 25.42
C ARG A 35 10.82 -2.15 25.04
N SER A 36 11.99 -1.64 25.47
CA SER A 36 13.28 -2.33 25.29
C SER A 36 13.24 -3.74 25.87
N ASP A 37 12.76 -3.83 27.12
CA ASP A 37 12.72 -5.07 27.87
C ASP A 37 11.72 -6.05 27.26
N ALA A 38 10.53 -5.56 26.85
CA ALA A 38 9.56 -6.34 26.12
C ALA A 38 10.15 -6.96 24.84
N VAL A 39 10.92 -6.18 24.07
CA VAL A 39 11.59 -6.66 22.85
C VAL A 39 12.66 -7.70 23.16
N HIS A 40 13.49 -7.49 24.19
CA HIS A 40 14.48 -8.47 24.64
C HIS A 40 13.83 -9.79 25.11
N MET A 41 12.66 -9.72 25.73
CA MET A 41 11.87 -10.90 26.13
C MET A 41 11.15 -11.57 24.93
N GLY A 42 11.36 -11.08 23.72
CA GLY A 42 10.78 -11.62 22.48
C GLY A 42 9.33 -11.18 22.21
N TYR A 43 8.83 -10.16 22.92
CA TYR A 43 7.51 -9.59 22.62
C TYR A 43 7.58 -8.65 21.43
N ARG A 44 6.57 -8.72 20.59
CA ARG A 44 6.39 -7.81 19.43
C ARG A 44 5.16 -6.94 19.61
N ALA A 45 5.12 -5.79 18.93
CA ALA A 45 3.93 -4.95 18.92
C ALA A 45 2.75 -5.74 18.37
N CYS A 46 1.57 -5.62 18.99
CA CYS A 46 0.35 -6.13 18.38
C CYS A 46 0.11 -5.47 17.01
N ARG A 47 -0.70 -6.08 16.16
CA ARG A 47 -0.94 -5.58 14.80
C ARG A 47 -1.40 -4.12 14.78
N TYR A 48 -2.35 -3.77 15.63
CA TYR A 48 -2.82 -2.38 15.78
C TYR A 48 -1.70 -1.43 16.21
N CYS A 49 -0.91 -1.80 17.23
CA CYS A 49 0.19 -0.96 17.70
C CYS A 49 1.32 -0.82 16.68
N SER A 50 1.55 -1.82 15.84
CA SER A 50 2.47 -1.70 14.70
C SER A 50 2.02 -0.66 13.71
N THR A 51 0.72 -0.64 13.38
CA THR A 51 0.12 0.37 12.50
C THR A 51 0.15 1.76 13.15
N MET A 52 -0.19 1.86 14.43
CA MET A 52 -0.10 3.12 15.19
C MET A 52 1.34 3.66 15.25
N ARG A 53 2.32 2.81 15.46
CA ARG A 53 3.74 3.23 15.43
C ARG A 53 4.16 3.74 14.05
N ALA A 54 3.72 3.08 12.98
CA ALA A 54 3.96 3.56 11.64
C ALA A 54 3.29 4.92 11.42
N TYR A 55 2.05 5.08 11.86
CA TYR A 55 1.31 6.34 11.81
C TYR A 55 2.03 7.46 12.58
N HIS A 56 2.43 7.22 13.86
CA HIS A 56 3.14 8.22 14.65
C HIS A 56 4.51 8.56 14.07
N ARG A 57 5.21 7.61 13.48
CA ARG A 57 6.49 7.86 12.80
C ARG A 57 6.26 8.69 11.54
N ILE A 58 5.24 8.40 10.76
CA ILE A 58 4.83 9.18 9.61
C ILE A 58 4.44 10.59 10.08
N GLN A 59 3.62 10.71 11.12
CA GLN A 59 3.20 11.97 11.71
C GLN A 59 4.38 12.80 12.23
N GLY A 60 5.27 12.20 13.02
CA GLY A 60 6.37 12.92 13.65
C GLY A 60 7.48 13.39 12.71
N TRP A 61 7.63 12.75 11.54
CA TRP A 61 8.75 13.03 10.64
C TRP A 61 8.34 13.77 9.37
N TYR A 62 7.09 13.67 8.95
CA TYR A 62 6.70 14.09 7.61
C TYR A 62 5.43 14.92 7.56
N LEU A 63 4.55 14.86 8.58
CA LEU A 63 3.28 15.57 8.48
C LEU A 63 3.45 17.06 8.31
N ASP A 64 4.37 17.66 9.05
CA ASP A 64 4.62 19.09 8.91
C ASP A 64 5.23 19.47 7.57
N SER A 65 6.08 18.63 7.00
CA SER A 65 6.71 18.92 5.71
C SER A 65 5.86 18.42 4.53
N LEU A 66 5.21 17.26 4.66
CA LEU A 66 4.39 16.67 3.60
C LEU A 66 2.99 17.24 3.54
N ALA A 67 2.34 17.46 4.69
CA ALA A 67 1.04 18.11 4.72
C ALA A 67 1.11 19.54 4.17
N ARG A 68 2.13 20.30 4.55
CA ARG A 68 2.35 21.64 4.00
C ARG A 68 2.79 21.64 2.54
N LYS A 69 3.61 20.69 2.13
CA LYS A 69 4.17 20.64 0.77
C LYS A 69 3.27 19.90 -0.22
N HIS A 70 2.54 18.89 0.21
CA HIS A 70 1.78 17.99 -0.64
C HIS A 70 0.32 17.83 -0.24
N GLY A 71 -0.18 18.60 0.74
CA GLY A 71 -1.58 18.54 1.15
C GLY A 71 -2.04 17.16 1.64
N ALA A 72 -1.17 16.42 2.32
CA ALA A 72 -1.46 15.04 2.70
C ALA A 72 -2.32 14.99 3.98
N GLU A 73 -3.39 14.21 3.95
CA GLU A 73 -4.24 13.87 5.08
C GLU A 73 -4.04 12.40 5.44
N PHE A 74 -3.85 12.12 6.76
CA PHE A 74 -3.73 10.76 7.26
C PHE A 74 -4.92 10.37 8.11
N ARG A 75 -5.46 9.19 7.87
CA ARG A 75 -6.52 8.61 8.67
C ARG A 75 -6.21 7.15 9.01
N LEU A 76 -6.18 6.81 10.29
CA LEU A 76 -6.06 5.44 10.75
C LEU A 76 -7.46 4.85 11.00
N VAL A 77 -7.77 3.76 10.33
CA VAL A 77 -8.98 2.97 10.59
C VAL A 77 -8.63 1.89 11.62
N LYS A 78 -9.12 2.10 12.84
CA LYS A 78 -8.77 1.29 14.02
C LYS A 78 -9.22 -0.16 13.92
N GLU A 79 -10.34 -0.42 13.28
CA GLU A 79 -10.96 -1.75 13.20
C GLU A 79 -10.21 -2.70 12.27
N THR A 80 -9.56 -2.17 11.25
CA THR A 80 -8.89 -2.96 10.21
C THR A 80 -7.38 -2.87 10.24
N ASP A 81 -6.78 -2.16 11.22
CA ASP A 81 -5.34 -1.88 11.27
C ASP A 81 -4.81 -1.28 9.96
N THR A 82 -5.65 -0.51 9.29
CA THR A 82 -5.37 0.08 7.99
C THR A 82 -5.14 1.57 8.13
N LEU A 83 -4.05 2.06 7.54
CA LEU A 83 -3.76 3.48 7.43
C LEU A 83 -4.18 3.96 6.04
N TYR A 84 -5.04 4.96 5.99
CA TYR A 84 -5.38 5.67 4.77
C TYR A 84 -4.62 6.98 4.71
N MET A 85 -4.14 7.31 3.52
CA MET A 85 -3.44 8.55 3.23
C MET A 85 -4.05 9.20 1.99
N ARG A 86 -4.52 10.43 2.15
CA ARG A 86 -4.99 11.28 1.06
C ARG A 86 -3.91 12.27 0.71
N THR A 87 -3.64 12.40 -0.57
CA THR A 87 -2.79 13.45 -1.14
C THR A 87 -3.62 14.28 -2.12
N ASP A 88 -3.06 15.33 -2.66
CA ASP A 88 -3.70 16.14 -3.69
C ASP A 88 -3.86 15.40 -5.04
N ALA A 89 -3.09 14.34 -5.28
CA ALA A 89 -3.08 13.57 -6.52
C ALA A 89 -3.54 12.12 -6.38
N GLY A 90 -3.81 11.63 -5.16
CA GLY A 90 -4.16 10.24 -4.95
C GLY A 90 -4.78 9.92 -3.60
N PHE A 91 -5.32 8.71 -3.49
CA PHE A 91 -5.79 8.14 -2.23
C PHE A 91 -5.23 6.73 -2.06
N TRP A 92 -4.59 6.50 -0.93
CA TRP A 92 -3.74 5.36 -0.66
C TRP A 92 -4.23 4.59 0.55
N LYS A 93 -4.03 3.27 0.52
CA LYS A 93 -4.33 2.38 1.63
C LYS A 93 -3.07 1.59 1.96
N ILE A 94 -2.58 1.69 3.19
CA ILE A 94 -1.46 0.95 3.71
C ILE A 94 -2.01 -0.08 4.68
N PHE A 95 -1.93 -1.35 4.31
CA PHE A 95 -2.37 -2.45 5.14
C PHE A 95 -1.19 -3.07 5.89
N ASN A 96 -1.32 -3.21 7.20
CA ASN A 96 -0.31 -3.80 8.06
C ASN A 96 -0.60 -5.29 8.29
N HIS A 97 0.28 -6.16 7.80
CA HIS A 97 0.21 -7.60 8.03
C HIS A 97 0.82 -8.04 9.37
N GLY A 98 1.36 -7.10 10.15
CA GLY A 98 2.18 -7.39 11.32
C GLY A 98 3.66 -7.52 10.95
N GLU A 99 4.52 -7.56 11.97
CA GLU A 99 5.99 -7.75 11.83
C GLU A 99 6.67 -6.75 10.88
N MET A 100 6.14 -5.52 10.80
CA MET A 100 6.63 -4.46 9.91
C MET A 100 6.48 -4.79 8.41
N LYS A 101 5.60 -5.71 8.05
CA LYS A 101 5.24 -6.02 6.67
C LYS A 101 4.01 -5.21 6.25
N TYR A 102 4.13 -4.48 5.19
CA TYR A 102 3.07 -3.61 4.68
C TYR A 102 2.74 -3.94 3.23
N THR A 103 1.46 -3.76 2.87
CA THR A 103 1.06 -3.74 1.47
C THR A 103 0.44 -2.37 1.16
N LEU A 104 0.92 -1.76 0.09
CA LEU A 104 0.43 -0.49 -0.42
C LEU A 104 -0.60 -0.73 -1.51
N TYR A 105 -1.71 0.00 -1.42
CA TYR A 105 -2.76 0.03 -2.43
C TYR A 105 -3.04 1.47 -2.83
N HIS A 106 -3.43 1.65 -4.07
CA HIS A 106 -3.85 2.94 -4.63
C HIS A 106 -5.29 2.88 -5.11
N LEU A 107 -6.07 3.92 -4.89
CA LEU A 107 -7.44 4.03 -5.39
C LEU A 107 -7.45 4.20 -6.90
N ASN A 108 -8.21 3.36 -7.63
CA ASN A 108 -8.24 3.34 -9.09
C ASN A 108 -8.70 4.66 -9.71
N HIS A 109 -9.72 5.27 -9.13
CA HIS A 109 -10.32 6.50 -9.58
C HIS A 109 -10.34 7.51 -8.43
N PHE A 110 -9.31 8.35 -8.37
CA PHE A 110 -9.22 9.42 -7.40
C PHE A 110 -9.95 10.66 -7.92
N ASP A 111 -10.86 11.16 -7.11
CA ASP A 111 -11.55 12.42 -7.31
C ASP A 111 -11.24 13.34 -6.14
N PRO A 112 -10.54 14.48 -6.37
CA PRO A 112 -10.19 15.42 -5.31
C PRO A 112 -11.40 16.01 -4.58
N GLN A 113 -12.56 16.07 -5.22
CA GLN A 113 -13.80 16.60 -4.62
C GLN A 113 -14.56 15.57 -3.79
N ARG A 114 -14.19 14.29 -3.91
CA ARG A 114 -14.89 13.23 -3.19
C ARG A 114 -14.50 13.19 -1.72
N PRO A 115 -15.47 13.10 -0.78
CA PRO A 115 -15.18 12.95 0.65
C PRO A 115 -14.35 11.70 0.96
N THR A 116 -13.41 11.81 1.92
CA THR A 116 -12.52 10.72 2.35
C THR A 116 -13.30 9.48 2.78
N GLU A 117 -14.42 9.64 3.48
CA GLU A 117 -15.29 8.56 3.95
C GLU A 117 -15.82 7.69 2.81
N ARG A 118 -16.13 8.30 1.67
CA ARG A 118 -16.60 7.56 0.48
C ARG A 118 -15.45 6.88 -0.27
N MET A 119 -14.24 7.44 -0.19
CA MET A 119 -13.06 6.87 -0.85
C MET A 119 -12.56 5.60 -0.17
N ILE A 120 -12.74 5.46 1.13
CA ILE A 120 -12.35 4.27 1.90
C ILE A 120 -12.97 2.97 1.34
N HIS A 121 -14.18 3.07 0.82
CA HIS A 121 -14.94 1.96 0.23
C HIS A 121 -14.72 1.79 -1.29
N GLY A 122 -13.80 2.54 -1.86
CA GLY A 122 -13.51 2.49 -3.29
C GLY A 122 -12.73 1.24 -3.71
N ALA A 123 -12.60 1.06 -5.03
CA ALA A 123 -11.81 -0.02 -5.60
C ALA A 123 -10.32 0.34 -5.59
N PHE A 124 -9.54 -0.42 -4.85
CA PHE A 124 -8.09 -0.27 -4.74
C PHE A 124 -7.36 -1.34 -5.54
N HIS A 125 -6.24 -0.98 -6.13
CA HIS A 125 -5.29 -1.93 -6.70
C HIS A 125 -3.98 -1.95 -5.90
N ARG A 126 -3.38 -3.13 -5.81
CA ARG A 126 -2.12 -3.33 -5.11
C ARG A 126 -0.96 -2.74 -5.93
N GLN A 127 -0.02 -2.11 -5.24
CA GLN A 127 1.27 -1.72 -5.81
C GLN A 127 2.23 -2.90 -5.68
N SER A 128 2.41 -3.64 -6.78
CA SER A 128 3.22 -4.88 -6.80
C SER A 128 4.71 -4.64 -6.94
N ASP A 129 5.10 -3.46 -7.37
CA ASP A 129 6.48 -3.01 -7.56
C ASP A 129 7.15 -2.54 -6.26
N LEU A 130 6.38 -2.38 -5.17
CA LEU A 130 6.91 -2.04 -3.87
C LEU A 130 7.24 -3.30 -3.06
N ASN A 131 8.46 -3.37 -2.53
CA ASN A 131 8.88 -4.46 -1.65
C ASN A 131 7.95 -4.56 -0.42
N PRO A 132 7.39 -5.74 -0.09
CA PRO A 132 6.55 -5.93 1.10
C PRO A 132 7.25 -5.59 2.44
N SER A 133 8.58 -5.65 2.48
CA SER A 133 9.39 -5.26 3.63
C SER A 133 9.80 -3.78 3.60
N ALA A 134 9.23 -2.98 2.69
CA ALA A 134 9.53 -1.55 2.62
C ALA A 134 9.21 -0.85 3.94
N SER A 135 10.13 -0.02 4.40
CA SER A 135 9.90 0.81 5.58
C SER A 135 8.81 1.86 5.31
N PRO A 136 8.15 2.41 6.35
CA PRO A 136 7.20 3.51 6.17
C PRO A 136 7.75 4.69 5.37
N ASN A 137 9.04 5.00 5.53
CA ASN A 137 9.70 6.06 4.76
C ASN A 137 9.83 5.73 3.27
N GLN A 138 10.10 4.48 2.93
CA GLN A 138 10.16 4.03 1.54
C GLN A 138 8.76 4.06 0.90
N ILE A 139 7.72 3.66 1.64
CA ILE A 139 6.33 3.77 1.20
C ILE A 139 5.97 5.23 0.90
N LEU A 140 6.31 6.16 1.78
CA LEU A 140 6.04 7.59 1.57
C LEU A 140 6.77 8.14 0.36
N ARG A 141 8.06 7.83 0.19
CA ARG A 141 8.83 8.24 -1.00
C ARG A 141 8.24 7.70 -2.29
N TYR A 142 7.75 6.46 -2.25
CA TYR A 142 7.05 5.86 -3.39
C TYR A 142 5.77 6.65 -3.74
N ILE A 143 4.93 6.94 -2.74
CA ILE A 143 3.70 7.71 -2.91
C ILE A 143 3.99 9.08 -3.53
N ILE A 144 4.98 9.81 -2.99
CA ILE A 144 5.37 11.13 -3.48
C ILE A 144 5.78 11.06 -4.96
N LYS A 145 6.71 10.16 -5.30
CA LYS A 145 7.18 9.99 -6.68
C LYS A 145 6.06 9.62 -7.64
N HIS A 146 5.16 8.76 -7.22
CA HIS A 146 4.02 8.35 -8.02
C HIS A 146 3.06 9.53 -8.27
N ASP A 147 2.77 10.32 -7.23
CA ASP A 147 1.88 11.47 -7.35
C ASP A 147 2.50 12.61 -8.18
N GLU A 148 3.81 12.83 -8.04
CA GLU A 148 4.57 13.77 -8.90
C GLU A 148 4.50 13.33 -10.37
N ALA A 149 4.75 12.05 -10.65
CA ALA A 149 4.64 11.52 -12.01
C ALA A 149 3.23 11.67 -12.60
N LYS A 150 2.20 11.48 -11.78
CA LYS A 150 0.80 11.71 -12.21
C LYS A 150 0.54 13.17 -12.57
N LYS A 151 1.06 14.12 -11.79
CA LYS A 151 0.91 15.56 -12.05
C LYS A 151 1.56 15.93 -13.37
N ILE A 152 2.79 15.49 -13.61
CA ILE A 152 3.52 15.72 -14.87
C ILE A 152 2.72 15.17 -16.05
N ILE A 153 2.26 13.92 -15.95
CA ILE A 153 1.45 13.29 -17.02
C ILE A 153 0.16 14.08 -17.25
N ALA A 154 -0.53 14.52 -16.20
CA ALA A 154 -1.76 15.29 -16.32
C ALA A 154 -1.51 16.66 -16.97
N ASP A 155 -0.43 17.32 -16.63
CA ASP A 155 -0.05 18.62 -17.21
C ASP A 155 0.35 18.49 -18.69
N ASP A 156 1.08 17.44 -19.03
CA ASP A 156 1.42 17.12 -20.42
C ASP A 156 0.17 16.83 -21.24
N TYR A 157 -0.79 16.08 -20.66
CA TYR A 157 -2.08 15.81 -21.33
C TYR A 157 -2.90 17.09 -21.56
N ARG A 158 -2.87 18.04 -20.63
CA ARG A 158 -3.57 19.33 -20.77
C ARG A 158 -2.96 20.21 -21.88
N LYS A 159 -1.64 20.16 -22.04
CA LYS A 159 -0.90 20.93 -23.04
C LYS A 159 -1.03 20.40 -24.46
N LEU A 160 -1.47 19.14 -24.63
CA LEU A 160 -1.59 18.52 -25.95
C LEU A 160 -2.82 19.02 -26.71
N PRO A 161 -2.68 19.32 -28.02
CA PRO A 161 -3.82 19.59 -28.89
C PRO A 161 -4.85 18.46 -28.86
N GLN A 162 -6.12 18.80 -29.05
CA GLN A 162 -7.23 17.83 -28.95
C GLN A 162 -7.06 16.63 -29.91
N LYS A 163 -6.45 16.85 -31.07
CA LYS A 163 -6.10 15.81 -32.05
C LYS A 163 -5.12 14.79 -31.48
N SER A 164 -4.06 15.26 -30.80
CA SER A 164 -3.07 14.38 -30.17
C SER A 164 -3.65 13.54 -29.01
N ARG A 165 -4.66 14.03 -28.32
CA ARG A 165 -5.38 13.24 -27.29
C ARG A 165 -6.13 12.05 -27.91
N ARG A 166 -6.77 12.24 -29.07
CA ARG A 166 -7.43 11.15 -29.81
C ARG A 166 -6.41 10.12 -30.28
N GLU A 167 -5.31 10.55 -30.86
CA GLU A 167 -4.23 9.67 -31.31
C GLU A 167 -3.62 8.85 -30.17
N LYS A 168 -3.35 9.48 -29.02
CA LYS A 168 -2.90 8.74 -27.81
C LYS A 168 -3.93 7.71 -27.32
N LYS A 169 -5.22 8.04 -27.36
CA LYS A 169 -6.28 7.08 -27.02
C LYS A 169 -6.28 5.87 -27.97
N TYR A 170 -6.11 6.08 -29.26
CA TYR A 170 -5.97 4.99 -30.24
C TYR A 170 -4.71 4.16 -29.99
N TYR A 171 -3.59 4.79 -29.70
CA TYR A 171 -2.34 4.12 -29.35
C TYR A 171 -2.49 3.24 -28.11
N GLU A 172 -3.11 3.74 -27.03
CA GLU A 172 -3.38 2.96 -25.81
C GLU A 172 -4.31 1.75 -26.08
N ILE A 173 -5.33 1.94 -26.91
CA ILE A 173 -6.23 0.86 -27.35
C ILE A 173 -5.43 -0.21 -28.13
N ALA A 174 -4.60 0.22 -29.09
CA ALA A 174 -3.74 -0.68 -29.86
C ALA A 174 -2.77 -1.46 -28.97
N LYS A 175 -2.12 -0.78 -28.02
CA LYS A 175 -1.20 -1.38 -27.05
C LYS A 175 -1.91 -2.41 -26.13
N ARG A 176 -3.15 -2.13 -25.72
CA ARG A 176 -3.97 -3.09 -24.94
C ARG A 176 -4.34 -4.32 -25.77
N ARG A 177 -4.67 -4.12 -27.05
CA ARG A 177 -4.95 -5.24 -27.99
C ARG A 177 -3.73 -6.12 -28.18
N ASP A 178 -2.57 -5.50 -28.40
CA ASP A 178 -1.29 -6.22 -28.57
C ASP A 178 -0.94 -7.04 -27.32
N ARG A 179 -1.04 -6.44 -26.12
CA ARG A 179 -0.84 -7.18 -24.85
C ARG A 179 -1.79 -8.37 -24.70
N ARG A 180 -3.07 -8.22 -25.05
CA ARG A 180 -4.03 -9.32 -25.00
C ARG A 180 -3.70 -10.42 -26.00
N GLN A 181 -3.23 -10.05 -27.19
CA GLN A 181 -2.85 -10.99 -28.22
C GLN A 181 -1.57 -11.75 -27.81
N LYS A 182 -0.57 -11.06 -27.25
CA LYS A 182 0.64 -11.70 -26.68
C LYS A 182 0.29 -12.64 -25.54
N GLY A 183 -0.61 -12.25 -24.63
CA GLY A 183 -1.10 -13.12 -23.55
C GLY A 183 -1.78 -14.39 -24.07
N ARG A 184 -2.63 -14.27 -25.10
CA ARG A 184 -3.26 -15.45 -25.73
C ARG A 184 -2.24 -16.38 -26.36
N ARG A 185 -1.26 -15.83 -27.08
CA ARG A 185 -0.16 -16.62 -27.68
C ARG A 185 0.66 -17.35 -26.61
N LEU A 186 0.97 -16.67 -25.50
CA LEU A 186 1.70 -17.29 -24.38
C LEU A 186 0.89 -18.44 -23.77
N ASN A 187 -0.41 -18.26 -23.53
CA ASN A 187 -1.27 -19.32 -23.01
C ASN A 187 -1.35 -20.52 -23.97
N MET A 188 -1.49 -20.27 -25.27
CA MET A 188 -1.46 -21.34 -26.28
C MET A 188 -0.14 -22.11 -26.27
N LEU A 189 0.99 -21.42 -26.11
CA LEU A 189 2.31 -22.03 -25.96
C LEU A 189 2.41 -22.91 -24.70
N LEU A 190 1.95 -22.40 -23.59
CA LEU A 190 1.93 -23.14 -22.32
C LEU A 190 1.02 -24.38 -22.40
N ASP A 191 -0.13 -24.27 -23.04
CA ASP A 191 -1.04 -25.38 -23.29
C ASP A 191 -0.43 -26.43 -24.21
N SER A 192 0.31 -26.05 -25.27
CA SER A 192 1.05 -26.97 -26.13
C SER A 192 2.16 -27.71 -25.39
N LEU A 193 2.95 -26.97 -24.60
CA LEU A 193 3.99 -27.55 -23.74
C LEU A 193 3.44 -28.53 -22.73
N SER A 194 2.28 -28.22 -22.10
CA SER A 194 1.63 -29.12 -21.16
C SER A 194 1.13 -30.42 -21.78
N ARG A 195 0.87 -30.42 -23.10
CA ARG A 195 0.53 -31.59 -23.89
C ARG A 195 1.72 -32.35 -24.47
N GLY A 196 2.97 -31.91 -24.16
CA GLY A 196 4.18 -32.50 -24.68
C GLY A 196 4.47 -32.17 -26.16
N GLU A 197 3.77 -31.18 -26.73
CA GLU A 197 4.00 -30.72 -28.08
C GLU A 197 5.22 -29.79 -28.10
N THR A 198 6.19 -30.04 -28.98
CA THR A 198 7.30 -29.13 -29.20
C THR A 198 6.82 -27.96 -30.07
N PRO A 199 6.91 -26.71 -29.60
CA PRO A 199 6.50 -25.57 -30.40
C PRO A 199 7.39 -25.46 -31.66
N GLU A 200 6.76 -25.30 -32.82
CA GLU A 200 7.48 -25.02 -34.04
C GLU A 200 8.34 -23.76 -33.89
N SER A 201 9.54 -23.76 -34.46
CA SER A 201 10.55 -22.69 -34.37
C SER A 201 10.05 -21.29 -34.79
N LYS A 202 8.95 -21.20 -35.51
CA LYS A 202 8.27 -19.94 -35.89
C LYS A 202 7.65 -19.16 -34.76
N TRP A 203 7.56 -19.74 -33.55
CA TRP A 203 6.87 -19.13 -32.39
C TRP A 203 7.79 -18.35 -31.45
N VAL A 204 9.09 -18.35 -31.69
CA VAL A 204 10.09 -17.86 -30.72
C VAL A 204 10.32 -16.35 -30.78
N SER A 205 9.66 -15.60 -31.65
CA SER A 205 9.76 -14.13 -31.65
C SER A 205 8.71 -13.51 -30.73
N ILE A 206 8.98 -13.53 -29.42
CA ILE A 206 8.28 -12.77 -28.38
C ILE A 206 9.16 -11.56 -27.96
N CYS A 207 9.67 -10.82 -28.93
CA CYS A 207 10.29 -9.52 -28.67
C CYS A 207 9.36 -8.39 -29.08
#